data_acadd7227765c894c549295480c9e3fb
#
_entry.id   acadd7227765c894c549295480c9e3fb
#
_cell.length_a   1.000
_cell.length_b   1.000
_cell.length_c   1.000
_cell.angle_alpha   90.00
_cell.angle_beta   90.00
_cell.angle_gamma   90.00
#
_symmetry.space_group_name_H-M   'P 1'
#
loop_
_entity.id
_entity.type
_entity.pdbx_description
1 polymer ?
#
loop_
_entity_poly.entity_id
_entity_poly.type
_entity_poly.pdbx_seq_one_letter_code
_entity_poly.pdbx_strand_id
1 'polypeptide(L)'
;MRFYIFILLLVSCTNTSFTQDDREETMTWQKNRKLTWDDYQGKPQKRFAAASTMYSMYRHIYKDANGNIMASIKAYFYPKDSWKGRYLDDALLAHEQKHFDIVELYARKLRKQMMQLKVNSEAEAQSKMDSLHRIIDDEMDAYQDKYDKETDFSMAHDEQAFWIKQIDSSIDSLTAYQNTEVKLLK
;
A
#
# COMPACT_ATOMS: atom_id res chain seq x y z
N MET A 1 -28.19 47.77 36.80
CA MET A 1 -27.25 47.81 35.65
C MET A 1 -26.42 46.52 35.68
N ARG A 2 -26.74 45.55 34.82
CA ARG A 2 -26.04 44.25 34.77
C ARG A 2 -25.01 44.33 33.62
N PHE A 3 -23.72 44.24 33.94
CA PHE A 3 -22.64 44.14 32.95
C PHE A 3 -22.51 42.69 32.52
N TYR A 4 -22.72 42.41 31.21
CA TYR A 4 -22.40 41.15 30.57
C TYR A 4 -20.95 41.24 30.08
N ILE A 5 -20.07 40.44 30.66
CA ILE A 5 -18.69 40.26 30.15
C ILE A 5 -18.78 39.22 29.05
N PHE A 6 -18.54 39.63 27.78
CA PHE A 6 -18.33 38.75 26.66
C PHE A 6 -16.89 38.21 26.70
N ILE A 7 -16.73 36.94 27.06
CA ILE A 7 -15.44 36.24 26.90
C ILE A 7 -15.35 35.77 25.45
N LEU A 8 -14.47 36.43 24.69
CA LEU A 8 -14.09 36.01 23.33
C LEU A 8 -13.16 34.81 23.46
N LEU A 9 -13.66 33.59 23.22
CA LEU A 9 -12.83 32.40 23.07
C LEU A 9 -12.13 32.45 21.70
N LEU A 10 -10.87 32.86 21.73
CA LEU A 10 -9.95 32.70 20.59
C LEU A 10 -9.67 31.21 20.44
N VAL A 11 -10.37 30.55 19.49
CA VAL A 11 -10.00 29.23 19.00
C VAL A 11 -8.77 29.39 18.14
N SER A 12 -7.59 29.16 18.71
CA SER A 12 -6.36 29.02 17.94
C SER A 12 -6.44 27.71 17.16
N CYS A 13 -6.73 27.80 15.86
CA CYS A 13 -6.47 26.69 14.94
C CYS A 13 -4.95 26.44 14.91
N THR A 14 -4.49 25.52 15.73
CA THR A 14 -3.17 24.92 15.53
C THR A 14 -3.23 24.08 14.26
N ASN A 15 -2.69 24.62 13.17
CA ASN A 15 -2.30 23.80 12.04
C ASN A 15 -1.28 22.78 12.54
N THR A 16 -1.74 21.60 12.89
CA THR A 16 -0.85 20.46 13.05
C THR A 16 -0.37 20.11 11.64
N SER A 17 0.77 20.68 11.29
CA SER A 17 1.58 20.14 10.20
C SER A 17 1.77 18.65 10.53
N PHE A 18 1.22 17.77 9.72
CA PHE A 18 1.52 16.35 9.75
C PHE A 18 3.01 16.22 9.45
N THR A 19 3.83 16.21 10.48
CA THR A 19 5.23 15.83 10.36
C THR A 19 5.28 14.37 9.98
N GLN A 20 5.85 14.14 8.83
CA GLN A 20 6.11 12.85 8.21
C GLN A 20 7.20 12.13 9.02
N ASP A 21 6.95 11.62 10.22
CA ASP A 21 7.90 10.68 10.81
C ASP A 21 7.50 10.01 12.14
N ASP A 22 6.25 9.74 12.38
CA ASP A 22 5.87 8.82 13.45
C ASP A 22 5.16 7.56 12.90
N ARG A 23 5.27 7.30 11.60
CA ARG A 23 4.87 6.01 11.06
C ARG A 23 6.01 5.03 11.29
N GLU A 24 5.76 4.20 12.28
CA GLU A 24 6.42 2.96 12.61
C GLU A 24 7.10 2.31 11.40
N GLU A 25 8.25 1.72 11.66
CA GLU A 25 9.09 0.96 10.75
C GLU A 25 8.28 0.20 9.68
N THR A 26 8.27 0.72 8.45
CA THR A 26 7.60 0.10 7.30
C THR A 26 8.62 -0.64 6.45
N MET A 27 8.21 -1.73 5.82
CA MET A 27 9.03 -2.44 4.85
C MET A 27 8.53 -2.16 3.45
N THR A 28 9.39 -1.60 2.59
CA THR A 28 9.10 -1.46 1.17
C THR A 28 9.28 -2.81 0.47
N TRP A 29 8.36 -3.15 -0.44
CA TRP A 29 8.45 -4.38 -1.22
C TRP A 29 9.74 -4.45 -2.04
N GLN A 30 10.37 -5.62 -2.04
CA GLN A 30 11.55 -5.93 -2.83
C GLN A 30 11.45 -7.37 -3.35
N LYS A 31 11.81 -7.59 -4.62
CA LYS A 31 11.73 -8.93 -5.27
C LYS A 31 12.48 -10.01 -4.48
N ASN A 32 13.64 -9.64 -3.93
CA ASN A 32 14.57 -10.59 -3.28
C ASN A 32 14.42 -10.61 -1.74
N ARG A 33 13.50 -9.82 -1.17
CA ARG A 33 13.21 -9.81 0.27
C ARG A 33 11.82 -10.35 0.50
N LYS A 34 11.73 -11.62 0.88
CA LYS A 34 10.46 -12.24 1.25
C LYS A 34 10.17 -12.03 2.73
N LEU A 35 8.88 -11.97 3.07
CA LEU A 35 8.44 -11.92 4.46
C LEU A 35 8.83 -13.22 5.18
N THR A 36 9.10 -13.08 6.46
CA THR A 36 9.29 -14.18 7.41
C THR A 36 8.34 -13.98 8.58
N TRP A 37 8.10 -15.01 9.37
CA TRP A 37 7.27 -14.86 10.57
C TRP A 37 7.84 -13.86 11.60
N ASP A 38 9.13 -13.56 11.55
CA ASP A 38 9.74 -12.54 12.43
C ASP A 38 9.38 -11.10 12.04
N ASP A 39 8.90 -10.89 10.81
CA ASP A 39 8.40 -9.60 10.37
C ASP A 39 7.01 -9.27 10.95
N TYR A 40 6.25 -10.27 11.44
CA TYR A 40 4.92 -10.12 12.03
C TYR A 40 5.03 -9.83 13.52
N GLN A 41 5.08 -8.55 13.88
CA GLN A 41 5.38 -8.06 15.24
C GLN A 41 4.13 -7.58 15.99
N GLY A 42 2.99 -7.49 15.30
CA GLY A 42 1.72 -7.07 15.87
C GLY A 42 1.15 -8.06 16.87
N LYS A 43 0.28 -7.58 17.73
CA LYS A 43 -0.42 -8.44 18.70
C LYS A 43 -1.54 -9.20 18.00
N PRO A 44 -1.63 -10.54 18.15
CA PRO A 44 -2.72 -11.31 17.60
C PRO A 44 -4.07 -10.77 18.04
N GLN A 45 -4.95 -10.51 17.07
CA GLN A 45 -6.32 -10.12 17.36
C GLN A 45 -7.17 -11.39 17.60
N LYS A 46 -8.18 -11.29 18.46
CA LYS A 46 -9.16 -12.37 18.66
C LYS A 46 -10.09 -12.46 17.45
N ARG A 47 -9.57 -12.95 16.33
CA ARG A 47 -10.31 -13.19 15.07
C ARG A 47 -10.08 -14.62 14.62
N PHE A 48 -10.91 -15.11 13.70
CA PHE A 48 -10.81 -16.45 13.15
C PHE A 48 -9.60 -16.64 12.19
N ALA A 49 -8.89 -15.57 11.85
CA ALA A 49 -7.70 -15.67 11.00
C ALA A 49 -6.49 -16.21 11.77
N ALA A 50 -5.64 -16.98 11.08
CA ALA A 50 -4.40 -17.52 11.62
C ALA A 50 -3.24 -16.49 11.59
N ALA A 51 -3.26 -15.58 10.64
CA ALA A 51 -2.35 -14.44 10.50
C ALA A 51 -3.08 -13.25 9.84
N SER A 52 -2.42 -12.12 9.73
CA SER A 52 -2.93 -10.96 8.97
C SER A 52 -1.77 -10.07 8.54
N THR A 53 -1.69 -9.81 7.26
CA THR A 53 -0.73 -8.89 6.65
C THR A 53 -1.34 -7.50 6.50
N MET A 54 -0.79 -6.52 7.20
CA MET A 54 -1.16 -5.11 7.01
C MET A 54 -0.25 -4.47 5.98
N TYR A 55 -0.84 -3.83 4.99
CA TYR A 55 -0.16 -3.22 3.86
C TYR A 55 -0.79 -1.91 3.43
N SER A 56 -0.08 -1.14 2.63
CA SER A 56 -0.64 0.00 1.90
C SER A 56 0.10 0.26 0.59
N MET A 57 -0.55 0.99 -0.31
CA MET A 57 0.08 1.61 -1.47
C MET A 57 0.36 3.08 -1.15
N TYR A 58 1.63 3.39 -0.80
CA TYR A 58 2.09 4.76 -0.62
C TYR A 58 2.18 5.47 -1.97
N ARG A 59 1.80 6.75 -1.99
CA ARG A 59 1.90 7.62 -3.17
C ARG A 59 2.19 9.06 -2.78
N HIS A 60 3.03 9.71 -3.56
CA HIS A 60 3.40 11.10 -3.34
C HIS A 60 3.81 11.76 -4.65
N ILE A 61 3.34 13.00 -4.89
CA ILE A 61 3.77 13.85 -6.00
C ILE A 61 4.75 14.88 -5.46
N TYR A 62 5.84 15.10 -6.17
CA TYR A 62 6.85 16.09 -5.80
C TYR A 62 7.61 16.59 -7.04
N LYS A 63 8.40 17.64 -6.87
CA LYS A 63 9.40 18.07 -7.88
C LYS A 63 10.78 17.58 -7.50
N ASP A 64 11.50 17.05 -8.47
CA ASP A 64 12.92 16.76 -8.31
C ASP A 64 13.77 18.07 -8.37
N ALA A 65 15.08 17.95 -8.14
CA ALA A 65 16.01 19.08 -8.18
C ALA A 65 16.09 19.80 -9.55
N ASN A 66 15.62 19.14 -10.62
CA ASN A 66 15.58 19.69 -11.97
C ASN A 66 14.22 20.30 -12.33
N GLY A 67 13.28 20.35 -11.37
CA GLY A 67 11.93 20.86 -11.57
C GLY A 67 11.00 19.91 -12.34
N ASN A 68 11.38 18.63 -12.52
CA ASN A 68 10.49 17.64 -13.10
C ASN A 68 9.42 17.23 -12.07
N ILE A 69 8.20 17.03 -12.54
CA ILE A 69 7.13 16.47 -11.70
C ILE A 69 7.34 14.95 -11.62
N MET A 70 7.44 14.44 -10.41
CA MET A 70 7.71 13.05 -10.08
C MET A 70 6.54 12.46 -9.28
N ALA A 71 6.31 11.17 -9.45
CA ALA A 71 5.42 10.38 -8.60
C ALA A 71 6.23 9.28 -7.90
N SER A 72 6.19 9.25 -6.57
CA SER A 72 6.70 8.14 -5.76
C SER A 72 5.53 7.20 -5.45
N ILE A 73 5.61 5.93 -5.85
CA ILE A 73 4.55 4.94 -5.63
C ILE A 73 5.20 3.66 -5.12
N LYS A 74 4.87 3.23 -3.89
CA LYS A 74 5.53 2.12 -3.19
C LYS A 74 4.51 1.22 -2.51
N ALA A 75 4.76 -0.08 -2.50
CA ALA A 75 4.04 -1.02 -1.66
C ALA A 75 4.75 -1.10 -0.30
N TYR A 76 4.00 -0.90 0.79
CA TYR A 76 4.48 -0.98 2.16
C TYR A 76 3.80 -2.12 2.91
N PHE A 77 4.59 -2.82 3.70
CA PHE A 77 4.16 -3.75 4.74
C PHE A 77 4.41 -3.10 6.10
N TYR A 78 3.51 -3.32 7.06
CA TYR A 78 3.57 -2.76 8.40
C TYR A 78 3.82 -3.85 9.45
N PRO A 79 5.08 -4.04 9.89
CA PRO A 79 5.44 -5.11 10.82
C PRO A 79 4.64 -5.10 12.13
N LYS A 80 4.46 -3.93 12.73
CA LYS A 80 3.80 -3.78 14.04
C LYS A 80 2.27 -3.92 13.99
N ASP A 81 1.67 -3.76 12.80
CA ASP A 81 0.24 -3.94 12.56
C ASP A 81 -0.07 -5.32 11.98
N SER A 82 0.93 -5.99 11.41
CA SER A 82 0.83 -7.37 10.93
C SER A 82 1.06 -8.35 12.06
N TRP A 83 0.19 -9.34 12.19
CA TRP A 83 0.25 -10.28 13.32
C TRP A 83 0.13 -11.73 12.87
N LYS A 84 0.66 -12.63 13.69
CA LYS A 84 0.62 -14.09 13.52
C LYS A 84 0.04 -14.77 14.75
N GLY A 85 -0.71 -15.85 14.53
CA GLY A 85 -1.27 -16.70 15.57
C GLY A 85 -0.30 -17.80 16.01
N ARG A 86 -0.86 -18.95 16.41
CA ARG A 86 -0.07 -20.09 16.95
C ARG A 86 0.22 -21.17 15.91
N TYR A 87 -0.67 -21.35 14.96
CA TYR A 87 -0.58 -22.40 13.95
C TYR A 87 -0.03 -21.78 12.68
N LEU A 88 1.27 -21.97 12.47
CA LEU A 88 2.03 -21.35 11.41
C LEU A 88 2.69 -22.45 10.58
N ASP A 89 2.57 -22.32 9.26
CA ASP A 89 3.29 -23.17 8.32
C ASP A 89 3.77 -22.35 7.12
N ASP A 90 4.49 -22.98 6.23
CA ASP A 90 5.05 -22.34 5.03
C ASP A 90 3.96 -21.98 4.01
N ALA A 91 2.86 -22.73 3.97
CA ALA A 91 1.75 -22.45 3.06
C ALA A 91 1.03 -21.16 3.46
N LEU A 92 0.77 -20.97 4.74
CA LEU A 92 0.20 -19.74 5.29
C LEU A 92 1.15 -18.55 5.08
N LEU A 93 2.46 -18.71 5.31
CA LEU A 93 3.43 -17.63 5.07
C LEU A 93 3.48 -17.24 3.59
N ALA A 94 3.44 -18.21 2.69
CA ALA A 94 3.37 -17.97 1.26
C ALA A 94 2.07 -17.25 0.87
N HIS A 95 0.95 -17.56 1.51
CA HIS A 95 -0.33 -16.87 1.33
C HIS A 95 -0.23 -15.40 1.75
N GLU A 96 0.24 -15.14 2.94
CA GLU A 96 0.43 -13.78 3.48
C GLU A 96 1.43 -12.95 2.64
N GLN A 97 2.49 -13.58 2.13
CA GLN A 97 3.41 -12.94 1.20
C GLN A 97 2.69 -12.46 -0.07
N LYS A 98 1.71 -13.24 -0.58
CA LYS A 98 1.00 -12.88 -1.80
C LYS A 98 0.08 -11.69 -1.61
N HIS A 99 -0.47 -11.46 -0.45
CA HIS A 99 -1.16 -10.21 -0.14
C HIS A 99 -0.25 -9.00 -0.38
N PHE A 100 0.99 -9.06 0.09
CA PHE A 100 1.99 -8.00 -0.13
C PHE A 100 2.45 -7.92 -1.60
N ASP A 101 2.61 -9.07 -2.27
CA ASP A 101 2.97 -9.13 -3.69
C ASP A 101 1.85 -8.52 -4.58
N ILE A 102 0.58 -8.69 -4.23
CA ILE A 102 -0.57 -8.08 -4.92
C ILE A 102 -0.51 -6.55 -4.80
N VAL A 103 -0.15 -5.99 -3.66
CA VAL A 103 0.01 -4.53 -3.53
C VAL A 103 1.07 -4.00 -4.49
N GLU A 104 2.22 -4.67 -4.62
CA GLU A 104 3.25 -4.30 -5.59
C GLU A 104 2.77 -4.45 -7.04
N LEU A 105 1.99 -5.50 -7.35
CA LEU A 105 1.38 -5.67 -8.67
C LEU A 105 0.54 -4.45 -9.04
N TYR A 106 -0.32 -3.99 -8.14
CA TYR A 106 -1.19 -2.86 -8.38
C TYR A 106 -0.44 -1.51 -8.32
N ALA A 107 0.61 -1.40 -7.50
CA ALA A 107 1.54 -0.26 -7.54
C ALA A 107 2.22 -0.14 -8.92
N ARG A 108 2.64 -1.25 -9.56
CA ARG A 108 3.16 -1.24 -10.92
C ARG A 108 2.12 -0.85 -11.97
N LYS A 109 0.87 -1.30 -11.81
CA LYS A 109 -0.23 -0.87 -12.68
C LYS A 109 -0.44 0.65 -12.59
N LEU A 110 -0.43 1.21 -11.37
CA LEU A 110 -0.55 2.66 -11.17
C LEU A 110 0.65 3.41 -11.77
N ARG A 111 1.89 2.95 -11.53
CA ARG A 111 3.10 3.54 -12.14
C ARG A 111 3.00 3.55 -13.67
N LYS A 112 2.54 2.45 -14.29
CA LYS A 112 2.33 2.35 -15.74
C LYS A 112 1.37 3.42 -16.25
N GLN A 113 0.25 3.64 -15.56
CA GLN A 113 -0.73 4.65 -15.95
C GLN A 113 -0.19 6.07 -15.73
N MET A 114 0.48 6.32 -14.61
CA MET A 114 1.10 7.62 -14.32
C MET A 114 2.16 8.01 -15.35
N MET A 115 2.98 7.08 -15.84
CA MET A 115 4.00 7.33 -16.87
C MET A 115 3.43 7.81 -18.20
N GLN A 116 2.15 7.53 -18.47
CA GLN A 116 1.46 7.93 -19.71
C GLN A 116 0.76 9.28 -19.59
N LEU A 117 0.68 9.85 -18.37
CA LEU A 117 -0.01 11.11 -18.14
C LEU A 117 0.85 12.29 -18.54
N LYS A 118 0.21 13.25 -19.23
CA LYS A 118 0.74 14.61 -19.40
C LYS A 118 0.17 15.49 -18.29
N VAL A 119 1.04 16.25 -17.62
CA VAL A 119 0.66 17.12 -16.51
C VAL A 119 1.46 18.42 -16.57
N ASN A 120 0.81 19.53 -16.25
CA ASN A 120 1.42 20.85 -16.28
C ASN A 120 1.78 21.38 -14.87
N SER A 121 1.24 20.74 -13.82
CA SER A 121 1.47 21.14 -12.43
C SER A 121 1.40 19.94 -11.47
N GLU A 122 1.99 20.10 -10.28
CA GLU A 122 1.87 19.11 -9.20
C GLU A 122 0.42 18.91 -8.78
N ALA A 123 -0.38 19.97 -8.71
CA ALA A 123 -1.79 19.89 -8.35
C ALA A 123 -2.60 19.06 -9.37
N GLU A 124 -2.32 19.23 -10.68
CA GLU A 124 -2.93 18.41 -11.72
C GLU A 124 -2.48 16.95 -11.61
N ALA A 125 -1.19 16.71 -11.39
CA ALA A 125 -0.63 15.38 -11.20
C ALA A 125 -1.25 14.67 -9.99
N GLN A 126 -1.40 15.38 -8.86
CA GLN A 126 -2.03 14.86 -7.64
C GLN A 126 -3.49 14.48 -7.91
N SER A 127 -4.28 15.36 -8.53
CA SER A 127 -5.69 15.10 -8.84
C SER A 127 -5.88 13.87 -9.74
N LYS A 128 -5.00 13.73 -10.78
CA LYS A 128 -5.02 12.56 -11.67
C LYS A 128 -4.61 11.29 -10.92
N MET A 129 -3.58 11.37 -10.11
CA MET A 129 -3.12 10.24 -9.29
C MET A 129 -4.21 9.77 -8.32
N ASP A 130 -4.90 10.69 -7.63
CA ASP A 130 -5.98 10.32 -6.69
C ASP A 130 -7.18 9.69 -7.41
N SER A 131 -7.47 10.13 -8.63
CA SER A 131 -8.53 9.53 -9.45
C SER A 131 -8.18 8.12 -9.91
N LEU A 132 -6.95 7.91 -10.38
CA LEU A 132 -6.45 6.60 -10.80
C LEU A 132 -6.32 5.65 -9.61
N HIS A 133 -5.80 6.16 -8.48
CA HIS A 133 -5.63 5.35 -7.27
C HIS A 133 -6.95 4.73 -6.82
N ARG A 134 -8.04 5.49 -6.78
CA ARG A 134 -9.35 4.93 -6.38
C ARG A 134 -9.76 3.73 -7.23
N ILE A 135 -9.60 3.83 -8.55
CA ILE A 135 -9.92 2.73 -9.47
C ILE A 135 -9.00 1.52 -9.21
N ILE A 136 -7.70 1.78 -9.07
CA ILE A 136 -6.68 0.76 -8.82
C ILE A 136 -6.87 0.09 -7.45
N ASP A 137 -7.30 0.84 -6.44
CA ASP A 137 -7.55 0.36 -5.09
C ASP A 137 -8.77 -0.56 -5.05
N ASP A 138 -9.88 -0.15 -5.69
CA ASP A 138 -11.08 -0.98 -5.84
C ASP A 138 -10.78 -2.30 -6.58
N GLU A 139 -9.96 -2.25 -7.65
CA GLU A 139 -9.51 -3.44 -8.37
C GLU A 139 -8.60 -4.33 -7.53
N MET A 140 -7.71 -3.73 -6.73
CA MET A 140 -6.79 -4.45 -5.84
C MET A 140 -7.58 -5.16 -4.75
N ASP A 141 -8.51 -4.48 -4.10
CA ASP A 141 -9.34 -5.06 -3.05
C ASP A 141 -10.17 -6.25 -3.57
N ALA A 142 -10.81 -6.08 -4.73
CA ALA A 142 -11.53 -7.18 -5.37
C ALA A 142 -10.62 -8.38 -5.73
N TYR A 143 -9.35 -8.12 -6.08
CA TYR A 143 -8.39 -9.16 -6.40
C TYR A 143 -7.88 -9.86 -5.13
N GLN A 144 -7.67 -9.13 -4.03
CA GLN A 144 -7.33 -9.67 -2.71
C GLN A 144 -8.45 -10.59 -2.20
N ASP A 145 -9.71 -10.11 -2.23
CA ASP A 145 -10.88 -10.89 -1.82
C ASP A 145 -11.04 -12.17 -2.64
N LYS A 146 -10.79 -12.09 -3.95
CA LYS A 146 -10.84 -13.24 -4.84
C LYS A 146 -9.74 -14.24 -4.52
N TYR A 147 -8.54 -13.77 -4.24
CA TYR A 147 -7.40 -14.60 -3.83
C TYR A 147 -7.73 -15.37 -2.55
N ASP A 148 -8.18 -14.68 -1.50
CA ASP A 148 -8.58 -15.28 -0.23
C ASP A 148 -9.64 -16.38 -0.42
N LYS A 149 -10.70 -16.04 -1.15
CA LYS A 149 -11.82 -16.92 -1.39
C LYS A 149 -11.44 -18.18 -2.18
N GLU A 150 -10.64 -18.02 -3.25
CA GLU A 150 -10.29 -19.16 -4.12
C GLU A 150 -9.20 -20.04 -3.51
N THR A 151 -8.36 -19.49 -2.61
CA THR A 151 -7.36 -20.27 -1.87
C THR A 151 -7.88 -20.81 -0.54
N ASP A 152 -9.16 -20.57 -0.21
CA ASP A 152 -9.76 -20.91 1.08
C ASP A 152 -8.85 -20.47 2.25
N PHE A 153 -8.38 -19.20 2.18
CA PHE A 153 -7.47 -18.61 3.18
C PHE A 153 -6.24 -19.47 3.46
N SER A 154 -5.54 -19.91 2.45
CA SER A 154 -4.38 -20.82 2.44
C SER A 154 -4.67 -22.31 2.54
N MET A 155 -5.92 -22.73 2.73
CA MET A 155 -6.26 -24.15 2.93
C MET A 155 -6.35 -24.93 1.61
N ALA A 156 -6.67 -24.27 0.49
CA ALA A 156 -6.73 -24.89 -0.84
C ALA A 156 -5.35 -24.83 -1.52
N HIS A 157 -4.50 -25.83 -1.26
CA HIS A 157 -3.08 -25.80 -1.65
C HIS A 157 -2.85 -25.78 -3.16
N ASP A 158 -3.65 -26.47 -3.96
CA ASP A 158 -3.50 -26.51 -5.41
C ASP A 158 -3.88 -25.16 -6.04
N GLU A 159 -4.98 -24.57 -5.60
CA GLU A 159 -5.43 -23.24 -5.99
C GLU A 159 -4.42 -22.18 -5.57
N GLN A 160 -3.86 -22.30 -4.37
CA GLN A 160 -2.82 -21.40 -3.91
C GLN A 160 -1.56 -21.50 -4.79
N ALA A 161 -1.14 -22.71 -5.16
CA ALA A 161 0.01 -22.88 -6.07
C ALA A 161 -0.24 -22.26 -7.45
N PHE A 162 -1.48 -22.35 -7.96
CA PHE A 162 -1.88 -21.67 -9.20
C PHE A 162 -1.83 -20.13 -9.03
N TRP A 163 -2.41 -19.59 -7.96
CA TRP A 163 -2.42 -18.16 -7.68
C TRP A 163 -1.02 -17.57 -7.51
N ILE A 164 -0.12 -18.29 -6.81
CA ILE A 164 1.29 -17.88 -6.67
C ILE A 164 1.92 -17.66 -8.05
N LYS A 165 1.78 -18.62 -8.97
CA LYS A 165 2.30 -18.51 -10.33
C LYS A 165 1.68 -17.35 -11.12
N GLN A 166 0.37 -17.14 -10.96
CA GLN A 166 -0.36 -16.05 -11.62
C GLN A 166 0.13 -14.68 -11.16
N ILE A 167 0.26 -14.47 -9.85
CA ILE A 167 0.71 -13.22 -9.25
C ILE A 167 2.16 -12.94 -9.67
N ASP A 168 3.05 -13.94 -9.54
CA ASP A 168 4.47 -13.80 -9.91
C ASP A 168 4.63 -13.46 -11.39
N SER A 169 3.92 -14.16 -12.27
CA SER A 169 3.93 -13.89 -13.71
C SER A 169 3.41 -12.48 -14.04
N SER A 170 2.36 -12.05 -13.32
CA SER A 170 1.77 -10.71 -13.50
C SER A 170 2.76 -9.62 -13.08
N ILE A 171 3.45 -9.79 -11.95
CA ILE A 171 4.51 -8.88 -11.49
C ILE A 171 5.67 -8.83 -12.50
N ASP A 172 6.11 -9.99 -13.00
CA ASP A 172 7.20 -10.08 -13.95
C ASP A 172 6.83 -9.43 -15.31
N SER A 173 5.59 -9.55 -15.75
CA SER A 173 5.09 -8.87 -16.96
C SER A 173 5.15 -7.34 -16.87
N LEU A 174 5.16 -6.80 -15.65
CA LEU A 174 5.24 -5.37 -15.35
C LEU A 174 6.64 -4.94 -14.85
N THR A 175 7.70 -5.69 -15.16
CA THR A 175 9.08 -5.39 -14.73
C THR A 175 9.55 -4.01 -15.20
N ALA A 176 9.10 -3.53 -16.36
CA ALA A 176 9.41 -2.17 -16.85
C ALA A 176 8.94 -1.05 -15.89
N TYR A 177 8.00 -1.35 -14.98
CA TYR A 177 7.41 -0.41 -14.02
C TYR A 177 7.84 -0.69 -12.57
N GLN A 178 8.96 -1.38 -12.38
CA GLN A 178 9.49 -1.71 -11.04
C GLN A 178 10.10 -0.51 -10.31
N ASN A 179 10.54 0.54 -11.05
CA ASN A 179 11.05 1.74 -10.42
C ASN A 179 9.94 2.47 -9.68
N THR A 180 10.14 2.68 -8.38
CA THR A 180 9.15 3.34 -7.51
C THR A 180 9.03 4.85 -7.76
N GLU A 181 10.04 5.45 -8.42
CA GLU A 181 10.05 6.86 -8.77
C GLU A 181 9.78 7.02 -10.26
N VAL A 182 8.71 7.70 -10.59
CA VAL A 182 8.19 7.86 -11.95
C VAL A 182 8.24 9.33 -12.35
N LYS A 183 8.93 9.64 -13.45
CA LYS A 183 8.88 10.97 -14.05
C LYS A 183 7.63 11.12 -14.91
N LEU A 184 6.85 12.17 -14.67
CA LEU A 184 5.65 12.49 -15.43
C LEU A 184 5.99 13.33 -16.67
N LEU A 185 5.18 13.17 -17.73
CA LEU A 185 5.33 13.92 -18.97
C LEU A 185 4.78 15.35 -18.80
N LYS A 186 5.42 16.29 -19.46
CA LYS A 186 4.90 17.67 -19.61
C LYS A 186 4.09 17.80 -20.87
#